data_9fa92acaaa7a31624a532c9a6ca057ef
#
_entry.id   9fa92acaaa7a31624a532c9a6ca057ef
#
_cell.length_a   1.000
_cell.length_b   1.000
_cell.length_c   1.000
_cell.angle_alpha   90.00
_cell.angle_beta   90.00
_cell.angle_gamma   90.00
#
_symmetry.space_group_name_H-M   'P 1'
#
loop_
_entity.id
_entity.type
_entity.pdbx_description
1 polymer ?
#
loop_
_entity_poly.entity_id
_entity_poly.type
_entity_poly.pdbx_seq_one_letter_code
_entity_poly.pdbx_strand_id
1 'polypeptide(L)'
;MPDRAIAETIDFGKSEQYTLSIRLSTDGFSFSIYNPIHDSSLSFFEKEVEASLSLTANLKQAFRELDFLNHTYKRVNILMADKRFTLIPLELFEDDQSEMIFYHNHTPKENETVKYNILKKNNAVVIFGMDKSTCQFLSDQYPEARFYSQAAPLVEYFSAKSRLGNSKKIYASIRRDAIDFFCYERGHLLLANSFECRKTGDRIYYLLYLWKQLNFDQERDELHPVSYTHLRAHETPEHL
;
A
#
# COMPACT_ATOMS: atom_id res chain seq x y z
N MET A 1 -17.27 19.66 -4.85
CA MET A 1 -16.66 20.39 -3.74
C MET A 1 -16.84 19.60 -2.44
N PRO A 2 -16.02 18.57 -2.18
CA PRO A 2 -16.03 17.83 -0.92
C PRO A 2 -15.22 18.51 0.19
N ASP A 3 -14.37 19.51 -0.16
CA ASP A 3 -13.33 20.02 0.75
C ASP A 3 -13.84 20.89 1.91
N ARG A 4 -15.05 21.46 1.82
CA ARG A 4 -15.57 22.35 2.88
C ARG A 4 -16.10 21.63 4.13
N ALA A 5 -16.68 20.46 3.98
CA ALA A 5 -17.34 19.77 5.10
C ALA A 5 -16.34 19.06 6.04
N ILE A 6 -15.13 18.77 5.59
CA ILE A 6 -14.14 17.99 6.33
C ILE A 6 -13.14 18.91 7.06
N ALA A 7 -12.84 20.08 6.51
CA ALA A 7 -11.98 21.08 7.15
C ALA A 7 -12.59 21.62 8.46
N GLU A 8 -13.90 21.50 8.65
CA GLU A 8 -14.59 21.96 9.88
C GLU A 8 -14.39 21.02 11.09
N THR A 9 -13.87 19.82 10.90
CA THR A 9 -13.70 18.82 11.97
C THR A 9 -12.25 18.63 12.44
N ILE A 10 -11.26 19.11 11.66
CA ILE A 10 -9.84 18.94 11.98
C ILE A 10 -9.23 20.27 12.44
N ASP A 11 -8.71 20.30 13.66
CA ASP A 11 -7.94 21.42 14.18
C ASP A 11 -6.47 21.32 13.69
N PHE A 12 -6.18 21.92 12.52
CA PHE A 12 -4.83 21.92 11.96
C PHE A 12 -3.79 22.68 12.82
N GLY A 13 -4.21 23.49 13.79
CA GLY A 13 -3.32 24.05 14.80
C GLY A 13 -2.63 22.99 15.68
N LYS A 14 -3.13 21.75 15.65
CA LYS A 14 -2.57 20.59 16.37
C LYS A 14 -2.02 19.50 15.45
N SER A 15 -1.78 19.82 14.19
CA SER A 15 -1.32 18.87 13.17
C SER A 15 -0.04 18.11 13.56
N GLU A 16 0.84 18.73 14.37
CA GLU A 16 2.04 18.10 14.93
C GLU A 16 1.76 16.87 15.83
N GLN A 17 0.51 16.64 16.18
CA GLN A 17 0.08 15.46 16.95
C GLN A 17 -0.50 14.36 16.06
N TYR A 18 -0.78 14.68 14.80
CA TYR A 18 -1.46 13.80 13.86
C TYR A 18 -0.49 13.01 12.99
N THR A 19 -0.99 11.93 12.45
CA THR A 19 -0.30 11.16 11.40
C THR A 19 -0.98 11.44 10.06
N LEU A 20 -0.20 11.86 9.08
CA LEU A 20 -0.62 11.96 7.69
C LEU A 20 -0.17 10.70 6.95
N SER A 21 -1.09 10.04 6.24
CA SER A 21 -0.75 8.98 5.29
C SER A 21 -1.17 9.41 3.89
N ILE A 22 -0.23 9.31 2.95
CA ILE A 22 -0.41 9.64 1.53
C ILE A 22 -0.27 8.36 0.72
N ARG A 23 -1.36 7.91 0.12
CA ARG A 23 -1.34 6.79 -0.80
C ARG A 23 -1.25 7.30 -2.24
N LEU A 24 -0.24 6.85 -2.95
CA LEU A 24 0.03 7.18 -4.34
C LEU A 24 -0.33 6.00 -5.23
N SER A 25 -1.19 6.22 -6.20
CA SER A 25 -1.59 5.24 -7.20
C SER A 25 -1.66 5.89 -8.58
N THR A 26 -1.64 5.08 -9.62
CA THR A 26 -1.83 5.53 -11.01
C THR A 26 -3.26 6.02 -11.30
N ASP A 27 -4.22 5.62 -10.49
CA ASP A 27 -5.65 5.97 -10.60
C ASP A 27 -6.06 7.12 -9.69
N GLY A 28 -5.21 7.58 -8.77
CA GLY A 28 -5.51 8.68 -7.88
C GLY A 28 -4.65 8.69 -6.63
N PHE A 29 -4.78 9.78 -5.89
CA PHE A 29 -4.18 9.92 -4.57
C PHE A 29 -5.26 9.82 -3.51
N SER A 30 -4.90 9.21 -2.40
CA SER A 30 -5.71 9.32 -1.20
C SER A 30 -4.85 9.77 -0.02
N PHE A 31 -5.46 10.58 0.81
CA PHE A 31 -4.83 11.18 1.98
C PHE A 31 -5.67 10.83 3.19
N SER A 32 -5.04 10.40 4.26
CA SER A 32 -5.71 10.18 5.52
C SER A 32 -4.97 10.88 6.66
N ILE A 33 -5.74 11.54 7.52
CA ILE A 33 -5.23 12.21 8.72
C ILE A 33 -5.81 11.49 9.93
N TYR A 34 -4.93 10.90 10.73
CA TYR A 34 -5.27 10.20 11.94
C TYR A 34 -4.94 11.04 13.17
N ASN A 35 -5.95 11.25 14.01
CA ASN A 35 -5.81 11.93 15.29
C ASN A 35 -5.89 10.91 16.44
N PRO A 36 -4.77 10.59 17.13
CA PRO A 36 -4.78 9.60 18.21
C PRO A 36 -5.42 10.08 19.52
N ILE A 37 -5.69 11.40 19.64
CA ILE A 37 -6.11 12.03 20.90
C ILE A 37 -7.62 12.13 21.04
N HIS A 38 -8.33 12.38 19.93
CA HIS A 38 -9.78 12.52 19.90
C HIS A 38 -10.41 11.32 19.16
N ASP A 39 -10.89 10.37 19.95
CA ASP A 39 -11.68 9.20 19.50
C ASP A 39 -11.07 8.42 18.32
N SER A 40 -9.74 8.45 18.17
CA SER A 40 -9.04 7.83 17.02
C SER A 40 -9.66 8.23 15.69
N SER A 41 -10.02 9.52 15.54
CA SER A 41 -10.71 10.02 14.34
C SER A 41 -9.81 9.94 13.12
N LEU A 42 -10.39 9.42 12.03
CA LEU A 42 -9.74 9.30 10.74
C LEU A 42 -10.49 10.15 9.71
N SER A 43 -9.82 11.13 9.15
CA SER A 43 -10.34 11.91 8.03
C SER A 43 -9.70 11.45 6.74
N PHE A 44 -10.50 11.35 5.69
CA PHE A 44 -10.09 10.78 4.42
C PHE A 44 -10.42 11.71 3.25
N PHE A 45 -9.45 11.88 2.35
CA PHE A 45 -9.55 12.74 1.16
C PHE A 45 -9.09 11.97 -0.08
N GLU A 46 -9.70 12.22 -1.20
CA GLU A 46 -9.28 11.66 -2.50
C GLU A 46 -9.06 12.77 -3.52
N LYS A 47 -8.08 12.56 -4.37
CA LYS A 47 -7.80 13.41 -5.52
C LYS A 47 -7.52 12.54 -6.73
N GLU A 48 -8.28 12.77 -7.80
CA GLU A 48 -8.01 12.14 -9.09
C GLU A 48 -6.69 12.67 -9.69
N VAL A 49 -6.00 11.82 -10.44
CA VAL A 49 -4.80 12.18 -11.18
C VAL A 49 -5.18 12.52 -12.62
N GLU A 50 -4.56 13.56 -13.14
CA GLU A 50 -4.65 13.91 -14.54
C GLU A 50 -3.70 13.03 -15.35
N ALA A 51 -4.26 12.22 -16.27
CA ALA A 51 -3.51 11.22 -17.02
C ALA A 51 -2.44 11.82 -17.98
N SER A 52 -2.58 13.10 -18.33
CA SER A 52 -1.62 13.84 -19.16
C SER A 52 -0.37 14.29 -18.42
N LEU A 53 -0.41 14.28 -17.07
CA LEU A 53 0.67 14.73 -16.22
C LEU A 53 1.44 13.56 -15.60
N SER A 54 2.72 13.77 -15.30
CA SER A 54 3.49 12.82 -14.50
C SER A 54 2.95 12.72 -13.07
N LEU A 55 3.26 11.62 -12.38
CA LEU A 55 2.88 11.43 -10.98
C LEU A 55 3.36 12.59 -10.10
N THR A 56 4.62 13.02 -10.29
CA THR A 56 5.21 14.15 -9.56
C THR A 56 4.48 15.48 -9.86
N ALA A 57 4.07 15.73 -11.12
CA ALA A 57 3.35 16.94 -11.48
C ALA A 57 1.96 16.98 -10.83
N ASN A 58 1.22 15.87 -10.88
CA ASN A 58 -0.07 15.72 -10.20
C ASN A 58 0.09 15.94 -8.67
N LEU A 59 1.14 15.40 -8.08
CA LEU A 59 1.40 15.55 -6.65
C LEU A 59 1.71 17.01 -6.27
N LYS A 60 2.55 17.69 -7.06
CA LYS A 60 2.83 19.12 -6.88
C LYS A 60 1.56 19.98 -6.99
N GLN A 61 0.66 19.61 -7.90
CA GLN A 61 -0.64 20.27 -8.00
C GLN A 61 -1.49 20.01 -6.75
N ALA A 62 -1.51 18.77 -6.23
CA ALA A 62 -2.22 18.47 -4.99
C ALA A 62 -1.73 19.32 -3.81
N PHE A 63 -0.41 19.53 -3.67
CA PHE A 63 0.17 20.38 -2.62
C PHE A 63 -0.20 21.87 -2.76
N ARG A 64 -0.48 22.34 -3.98
CA ARG A 64 -0.94 23.73 -4.20
C ARG A 64 -2.42 23.90 -3.88
N GLU A 65 -3.23 22.86 -4.08
CA GLU A 65 -4.69 22.93 -3.94
C GLU A 65 -5.18 22.52 -2.54
N LEU A 66 -4.41 21.70 -1.83
CA LEU A 66 -4.78 21.10 -0.55
C LEU A 66 -3.88 21.63 0.56
N ASP A 67 -4.31 22.72 1.20
CA ASP A 67 -3.54 23.43 2.23
C ASP A 67 -3.08 22.52 3.38
N PHE A 68 -3.87 21.51 3.73
CA PHE A 68 -3.51 20.58 4.80
C PHE A 68 -2.21 19.83 4.54
N LEU A 69 -1.80 19.65 3.27
CA LEU A 69 -0.53 19.00 2.94
C LEU A 69 0.69 19.85 3.30
N ASN A 70 0.52 21.14 3.55
CA ASN A 70 1.61 22.06 3.89
C ASN A 70 1.84 22.22 5.40
N HIS A 71 1.08 21.50 6.24
CA HIS A 71 1.27 21.50 7.68
C HIS A 71 2.34 20.51 8.13
N THR A 72 2.89 20.75 9.32
CA THR A 72 3.80 19.82 9.99
C THR A 72 3.00 18.72 10.69
N TYR A 73 3.41 17.47 10.51
CA TYR A 73 2.78 16.30 11.12
C TYR A 73 3.76 15.55 12.01
N LYS A 74 3.25 14.89 13.05
CA LYS A 74 4.04 14.02 13.93
C LYS A 74 4.70 12.87 13.15
N ARG A 75 3.98 12.34 12.16
CA ARG A 75 4.45 11.26 11.28
C ARG A 75 3.84 11.44 9.91
N VAL A 76 4.63 11.16 8.89
CA VAL A 76 4.14 11.09 7.51
C VAL A 76 4.49 9.73 6.93
N ASN A 77 3.48 9.00 6.46
CA ASN A 77 3.64 7.72 5.79
C ASN A 77 3.26 7.88 4.32
N ILE A 78 4.12 7.43 3.43
CA ILE A 78 3.91 7.45 1.99
C ILE A 78 3.73 6.00 1.53
N LEU A 79 2.55 5.67 1.01
CA LEU A 79 2.23 4.34 0.52
C LEU A 79 2.22 4.32 -1.00
N MET A 80 3.08 3.51 -1.61
CA MET A 80 3.11 3.29 -3.05
C MET A 80 2.24 2.11 -3.41
N ALA A 81 1.14 2.38 -4.12
CA ALA A 81 0.19 1.38 -4.59
C ALA A 81 0.49 0.97 -6.03
N ASP A 82 1.61 0.30 -6.24
CA ASP A 82 2.00 -0.27 -7.52
C ASP A 82 1.92 -1.81 -7.48
N LYS A 83 1.75 -2.43 -8.64
CA LYS A 83 1.85 -3.89 -8.82
C LYS A 83 3.28 -4.41 -8.79
N ARG A 84 4.26 -3.51 -8.90
CA ARG A 84 5.68 -3.82 -8.95
C ARG A 84 6.26 -3.87 -7.54
N PHE A 85 6.13 -5.03 -6.93
CA PHE A 85 6.84 -5.37 -5.69
C PHE A 85 7.33 -6.82 -5.75
N THR A 86 8.40 -7.09 -5.04
CA THR A 86 8.96 -8.43 -4.85
C THR A 86 9.01 -8.72 -3.37
N LEU A 87 8.60 -9.90 -2.97
CA LEU A 87 8.65 -10.34 -1.59
C LEU A 87 9.63 -11.50 -1.46
N ILE A 88 10.55 -11.39 -0.50
CA ILE A 88 11.55 -12.41 -0.22
C ILE A 88 11.62 -12.72 1.28
N PRO A 89 12.08 -13.92 1.68
CA PRO A 89 12.41 -14.22 3.07
C PRO A 89 13.46 -13.26 3.63
N LEU A 90 13.31 -12.83 4.88
CA LEU A 90 14.24 -11.91 5.54
C LEU A 90 15.66 -12.47 5.62
N GLU A 91 15.79 -13.78 5.77
CA GLU A 91 17.08 -14.49 5.85
C GLU A 91 17.90 -14.44 4.55
N LEU A 92 17.24 -14.17 3.42
CA LEU A 92 17.86 -14.07 2.09
C LEU A 92 18.07 -12.63 1.65
N PHE A 93 17.71 -11.66 2.50
CA PHE A 93 17.80 -10.25 2.15
C PHE A 93 19.13 -9.66 2.57
N GLU A 94 19.80 -9.05 1.61
CA GLU A 94 20.97 -8.17 1.80
C GLU A 94 20.65 -6.82 1.16
N ASP A 95 20.90 -5.73 1.88
CA ASP A 95 20.47 -4.37 1.49
C ASP A 95 21.10 -3.94 0.15
N ASP A 96 22.38 -4.22 -0.05
CA ASP A 96 23.12 -3.91 -1.27
C ASP A 96 22.66 -4.72 -2.50
N GLN A 97 21.91 -5.81 -2.31
CA GLN A 97 21.34 -6.64 -3.39
C GLN A 97 19.89 -6.26 -3.73
N SER A 98 19.29 -5.32 -3.03
CA SER A 98 17.86 -4.96 -3.19
C SER A 98 17.48 -4.61 -4.63
N GLU A 99 18.29 -3.82 -5.33
CA GLU A 99 18.05 -3.45 -6.73
C GLU A 99 18.16 -4.67 -7.66
N MET A 100 19.18 -5.51 -7.48
CA MET A 100 19.38 -6.73 -8.28
C MET A 100 18.18 -7.68 -8.13
N ILE A 101 17.72 -7.91 -6.90
CA ILE A 101 16.57 -8.77 -6.60
C ILE A 101 15.29 -8.20 -7.23
N PHE A 102 15.08 -6.89 -7.13
CA PHE A 102 13.92 -6.23 -7.71
C PHE A 102 13.91 -6.33 -9.23
N TYR A 103 15.00 -6.01 -9.89
CA TYR A 103 15.09 -6.02 -11.35
C TYR A 103 15.24 -7.42 -11.96
N HIS A 104 15.47 -8.44 -11.14
CA HIS A 104 15.30 -9.82 -11.61
C HIS A 104 13.85 -10.14 -11.98
N ASN A 105 12.89 -9.56 -11.25
CA ASN A 105 11.45 -9.78 -11.46
C ASN A 105 10.76 -8.66 -12.25
N HIS A 106 11.38 -7.50 -12.38
CA HIS A 106 10.77 -6.31 -12.96
C HIS A 106 11.70 -5.64 -13.97
N THR A 107 11.16 -5.24 -15.11
CA THR A 107 11.92 -4.45 -16.08
C THR A 107 12.30 -3.09 -15.48
N PRO A 108 13.58 -2.68 -15.53
CA PRO A 108 14.00 -1.35 -15.08
C PRO A 108 13.22 -0.23 -15.78
N LYS A 109 12.90 0.81 -15.02
CA LYS A 109 12.31 2.06 -15.55
C LYS A 109 13.30 3.19 -15.39
N GLU A 110 13.26 4.14 -16.33
CA GLU A 110 13.99 5.39 -16.17
C GLU A 110 13.49 6.14 -14.93
N ASN A 111 14.41 6.83 -14.26
CA ASN A 111 14.10 7.64 -13.08
C ASN A 111 13.42 6.85 -11.93
N GLU A 112 13.80 5.60 -11.73
CA GLU A 112 13.30 4.75 -10.65
C GLU A 112 14.33 4.61 -9.54
N THR A 113 13.87 4.55 -8.30
CA THR A 113 14.64 4.17 -7.11
C THR A 113 13.97 2.96 -6.46
N VAL A 114 14.78 2.03 -5.97
CA VAL A 114 14.28 0.85 -5.26
C VAL A 114 14.34 1.12 -3.76
N LYS A 115 13.25 0.75 -3.08
CA LYS A 115 13.10 0.82 -1.63
C LYS A 115 12.64 -0.53 -1.10
N TYR A 116 12.74 -0.73 0.22
CA TYR A 116 12.26 -1.96 0.84
C TYR A 116 11.62 -1.69 2.21
N ASN A 117 10.78 -2.63 2.63
CA ASN A 117 10.17 -2.66 3.96
C ASN A 117 10.43 -4.02 4.60
N ILE A 118 11.02 -4.02 5.79
CA ILE A 118 11.30 -5.23 6.57
C ILE A 118 10.09 -5.56 7.43
N LEU A 119 9.48 -6.71 7.20
CA LEU A 119 8.33 -7.23 7.93
C LEU A 119 8.77 -8.31 8.91
N LYS A 120 9.34 -7.90 10.04
CA LYS A 120 9.94 -8.82 11.04
C LYS A 120 8.97 -9.89 11.53
N LYS A 121 7.68 -9.54 11.76
CA LYS A 121 6.64 -10.48 12.21
C LYS A 121 6.30 -11.56 11.19
N ASN A 122 6.56 -11.29 9.91
CA ASN A 122 6.28 -12.20 8.79
C ASN A 122 7.54 -12.87 8.25
N ASN A 123 8.71 -12.57 8.82
CA ASN A 123 10.02 -13.01 8.33
C ASN A 123 10.21 -12.74 6.84
N ALA A 124 9.82 -11.56 6.39
CA ALA A 124 9.80 -11.19 4.97
C ALA A 124 10.26 -9.76 4.74
N VAL A 125 10.69 -9.48 3.51
CA VAL A 125 11.02 -8.14 3.03
C VAL A 125 10.24 -7.89 1.75
N VAL A 126 9.57 -6.75 1.68
CA VAL A 126 8.91 -6.25 0.46
C VAL A 126 9.84 -5.24 -0.20
N ILE A 127 10.29 -5.53 -1.41
CA ILE A 127 11.11 -4.64 -2.23
C ILE A 127 10.22 -4.04 -3.32
N PHE A 128 10.30 -2.73 -3.55
CA PHE A 128 9.43 -2.04 -4.50
C PHE A 128 10.12 -0.87 -5.18
N GLY A 129 9.66 -0.54 -6.40
CA GLY A 129 10.14 0.61 -7.16
C GLY A 129 9.30 1.85 -6.93
N MET A 130 9.95 3.02 -6.97
CA MET A 130 9.29 4.31 -6.87
C MET A 130 9.94 5.31 -7.82
N ASP A 131 9.15 6.22 -8.43
CA ASP A 131 9.71 7.32 -9.21
C ASP A 131 10.61 8.21 -8.34
N LYS A 132 11.85 8.40 -8.81
CA LYS A 132 12.90 9.12 -8.07
C LYS A 132 12.53 10.58 -7.84
N SER A 133 11.90 11.24 -8.83
CA SER A 133 11.49 12.63 -8.70
C SER A 133 10.35 12.79 -7.68
N THR A 134 9.42 11.85 -7.65
CA THR A 134 8.33 11.82 -6.66
C THR A 134 8.89 11.57 -5.25
N CYS A 135 9.82 10.62 -5.13
CA CYS A 135 10.49 10.32 -3.87
C CYS A 135 11.24 11.54 -3.33
N GLN A 136 12.02 12.21 -4.19
CA GLN A 136 12.78 13.40 -3.83
C GLN A 136 11.84 14.53 -3.39
N PHE A 137 10.80 14.83 -4.18
CA PHE A 137 9.82 15.87 -3.85
C PHE A 137 9.19 15.64 -2.48
N LEU A 138 8.77 14.41 -2.17
CA LEU A 138 8.16 14.10 -0.88
C LEU A 138 9.16 14.14 0.28
N SER A 139 10.41 13.75 0.05
CA SER A 139 11.46 13.87 1.06
C SER A 139 11.84 15.32 1.34
N ASP A 140 11.77 16.20 0.34
CA ASP A 140 11.98 17.64 0.52
C ASP A 140 10.84 18.29 1.32
N GLN A 141 9.58 17.85 1.10
CA GLN A 141 8.42 18.35 1.85
C GLN A 141 8.36 17.78 3.28
N TYR A 142 8.71 16.51 3.44
CA TYR A 142 8.64 15.78 4.70
C TYR A 142 9.94 14.99 4.92
N PRO A 143 10.97 15.60 5.52
CA PRO A 143 12.28 14.95 5.71
C PRO A 143 12.22 13.62 6.47
N GLU A 144 11.29 13.49 7.41
CA GLU A 144 11.09 12.28 8.23
C GLU A 144 10.02 11.32 7.66
N ALA A 145 9.61 11.51 6.40
CA ALA A 145 8.61 10.64 5.78
C ALA A 145 9.11 9.21 5.65
N ARG A 146 8.22 8.26 5.92
CA ARG A 146 8.47 6.83 5.75
C ARG A 146 7.78 6.33 4.49
N PHE A 147 8.51 5.60 3.67
CA PHE A 147 8.02 5.08 2.40
C PHE A 147 7.71 3.59 2.51
N TYR A 148 6.51 3.23 2.08
CA TYR A 148 6.02 1.86 2.13
C TYR A 148 5.46 1.42 0.78
N SER A 149 5.67 0.15 0.43
CA SER A 149 4.77 -0.51 -0.52
C SER A 149 3.41 -0.71 0.15
N GLN A 150 2.32 -0.51 -0.57
CA GLN A 150 0.98 -0.87 -0.06
C GLN A 150 0.89 -2.35 0.32
N ALA A 151 1.69 -3.22 -0.29
CA ALA A 151 1.74 -4.63 0.08
C ALA A 151 2.23 -4.85 1.53
N ALA A 152 3.11 -3.98 2.07
CA ALA A 152 3.70 -4.17 3.38
C ALA A 152 2.66 -4.19 4.52
N PRO A 153 1.82 -3.14 4.73
CA PRO A 153 0.79 -3.16 5.76
C PRO A 153 -0.27 -4.24 5.51
N LEU A 154 -0.58 -4.55 4.24
CA LEU A 154 -1.54 -5.60 3.92
C LEU A 154 -1.03 -6.98 4.29
N VAL A 155 0.24 -7.27 4.06
CA VAL A 155 0.87 -8.52 4.49
C VAL A 155 0.77 -8.68 6.00
N GLU A 156 1.10 -7.66 6.78
CA GLU A 156 1.00 -7.74 8.25
C GLU A 156 -0.43 -7.90 8.74
N TYR A 157 -1.36 -7.13 8.18
CA TYR A 157 -2.78 -7.18 8.52
C TYR A 157 -3.40 -8.55 8.23
N PHE A 158 -3.21 -9.08 7.03
CA PHE A 158 -3.78 -10.37 6.66
C PHE A 158 -3.10 -11.54 7.36
N SER A 159 -1.81 -11.44 7.67
CA SER A 159 -1.13 -12.42 8.51
C SER A 159 -1.81 -12.54 9.88
N ALA A 160 -2.10 -11.42 10.54
CA ALA A 160 -2.80 -11.42 11.82
C ALA A 160 -4.21 -12.05 11.71
N LYS A 161 -4.97 -11.67 10.66
CA LYS A 161 -6.31 -12.21 10.39
C LYS A 161 -6.30 -13.70 10.07
N SER A 162 -5.30 -14.19 9.37
CA SER A 162 -5.21 -15.58 8.92
C SER A 162 -4.86 -16.58 10.02
N ARG A 163 -4.46 -16.11 11.21
CA ARG A 163 -4.20 -16.96 12.38
C ARG A 163 -5.47 -17.57 12.97
N LEU A 164 -6.64 -17.02 12.64
CA LEU A 164 -7.92 -17.52 13.11
C LEU A 164 -8.37 -18.73 12.27
N GLY A 165 -8.57 -19.87 12.92
CA GLY A 165 -8.98 -21.13 12.25
C GLY A 165 -7.80 -21.94 11.71
N ASN A 166 -8.14 -23.07 11.06
CA ASN A 166 -7.18 -24.02 10.51
C ASN A 166 -7.16 -24.07 8.99
N SER A 167 -8.02 -23.29 8.33
CA SER A 167 -8.10 -23.18 6.87
C SER A 167 -6.96 -22.33 6.32
N LYS A 168 -6.52 -22.64 5.09
CA LYS A 168 -5.75 -21.69 4.30
C LYS A 168 -6.65 -20.53 3.86
N LYS A 169 -6.08 -19.36 3.67
CA LYS A 169 -6.85 -18.15 3.30
C LYS A 169 -6.20 -17.40 2.16
N ILE A 170 -7.01 -17.06 1.17
CA ILE A 170 -6.64 -16.13 0.11
C ILE A 170 -7.37 -14.81 0.35
N TYR A 171 -6.61 -13.73 0.52
CA TYR A 171 -7.14 -12.37 0.48
C TYR A 171 -6.89 -11.82 -0.92
N ALA A 172 -7.96 -11.42 -1.61
CA ALA A 172 -7.92 -10.94 -2.99
C ALA A 172 -8.30 -9.46 -3.02
N SER A 173 -7.32 -8.58 -3.17
CA SER A 173 -7.53 -7.12 -3.30
C SER A 173 -7.71 -6.74 -4.76
N ILE A 174 -8.93 -6.32 -5.12
CA ILE A 174 -9.29 -6.00 -6.50
C ILE A 174 -9.06 -4.51 -6.75
N ARG A 175 -8.17 -4.21 -7.70
CA ARG A 175 -7.91 -2.87 -8.23
C ARG A 175 -8.46 -2.72 -9.65
N ARG A 176 -8.39 -1.52 -10.21
CA ARG A 176 -8.92 -1.22 -11.54
C ARG A 176 -8.29 -2.10 -12.63
N ASP A 177 -6.97 -2.24 -12.65
CA ASP A 177 -6.17 -2.92 -13.68
C ASP A 177 -5.33 -4.08 -13.14
N ALA A 178 -5.50 -4.45 -11.88
CA ALA A 178 -4.76 -5.51 -11.23
C ALA A 178 -5.58 -6.20 -10.13
N ILE A 179 -5.10 -7.37 -9.72
CA ILE A 179 -5.54 -8.06 -8.51
C ILE A 179 -4.32 -8.45 -7.70
N ASP A 180 -4.34 -8.13 -6.41
CA ASP A 180 -3.30 -8.53 -5.47
C ASP A 180 -3.80 -9.71 -4.65
N PHE A 181 -3.03 -10.79 -4.60
CA PHE A 181 -3.33 -11.96 -3.79
C PHE A 181 -2.34 -12.07 -2.64
N PHE A 182 -2.88 -12.35 -1.46
CA PHE A 182 -2.13 -12.64 -0.25
C PHE A 182 -2.62 -13.96 0.30
N CYS A 183 -1.79 -15.00 0.21
CA CYS A 183 -2.13 -16.37 0.56
C CYS A 183 -1.44 -16.79 1.86
N TYR A 184 -2.20 -17.35 2.78
CA TYR A 184 -1.71 -17.71 4.10
C TYR A 184 -2.14 -19.11 4.53
N GLU A 185 -1.32 -19.70 5.40
CA GLU A 185 -1.66 -20.86 6.20
C GLU A 185 -1.31 -20.57 7.67
N ARG A 186 -2.32 -20.47 8.55
CA ARG A 186 -2.17 -20.23 9.98
C ARG A 186 -1.27 -19.05 10.35
N GLY A 187 -1.37 -17.96 9.63
CA GLY A 187 -0.54 -16.75 9.81
C GLY A 187 0.78 -16.77 9.06
N HIS A 188 1.17 -17.91 8.48
CA HIS A 188 2.36 -18.00 7.63
C HIS A 188 2.02 -17.56 6.21
N LEU A 189 2.79 -16.63 5.69
CA LEU A 189 2.65 -16.17 4.31
C LEU A 189 3.17 -17.23 3.35
N LEU A 190 2.30 -17.69 2.45
CA LEU A 190 2.65 -18.62 1.37
C LEU A 190 3.02 -17.87 0.10
N LEU A 191 2.31 -16.79 -0.21
CA LEU A 191 2.51 -15.98 -1.40
C LEU A 191 1.89 -14.59 -1.21
N ALA A 192 2.58 -13.57 -1.70
CA ALA A 192 1.99 -12.26 -1.99
C ALA A 192 2.45 -11.83 -3.38
N ASN A 193 1.50 -11.59 -4.28
CA ASN A 193 1.80 -11.18 -5.65
C ASN A 193 0.67 -10.34 -6.24
N SER A 194 1.02 -9.53 -7.24
CA SER A 194 0.11 -8.70 -8.01
C SER A 194 0.07 -9.16 -9.47
N PHE A 195 -1.14 -9.33 -9.99
CA PHE A 195 -1.35 -9.73 -11.38
C PHE A 195 -2.08 -8.62 -12.13
N GLU A 196 -1.52 -8.21 -13.27
CA GLU A 196 -2.19 -7.29 -14.16
C GLU A 196 -3.39 -7.99 -14.80
N CYS A 197 -4.57 -7.42 -14.63
CA CYS A 197 -5.80 -7.93 -15.22
C CYS A 197 -6.85 -6.83 -15.31
N ARG A 198 -7.41 -6.67 -16.50
CA ARG A 198 -8.50 -5.70 -16.75
C ARG A 198 -9.86 -6.37 -16.84
N LYS A 199 -9.87 -7.65 -17.20
CA LYS A 199 -11.11 -8.42 -17.40
C LYS A 199 -11.38 -9.32 -16.19
N THR A 200 -12.65 -9.52 -15.89
CA THR A 200 -13.07 -10.43 -14.80
C THR A 200 -12.58 -11.86 -15.04
N GLY A 201 -12.56 -12.32 -16.29
CA GLY A 201 -12.05 -13.65 -16.65
C GLY A 201 -10.58 -13.85 -16.25
N ASP A 202 -9.73 -12.85 -16.43
CA ASP A 202 -8.30 -12.91 -16.06
C ASP A 202 -8.16 -13.03 -14.53
N ARG A 203 -9.00 -12.30 -13.78
CA ARG A 203 -9.01 -12.35 -12.30
C ARG A 203 -9.38 -13.75 -11.80
N ILE A 204 -10.40 -14.35 -12.40
CA ILE A 204 -10.82 -15.72 -12.07
C ILE A 204 -9.72 -16.72 -12.45
N TYR A 205 -9.09 -16.55 -13.61
CA TYR A 205 -7.98 -17.42 -14.04
C TYR A 205 -6.84 -17.41 -13.02
N TYR A 206 -6.36 -16.22 -12.60
CA TYR A 206 -5.27 -16.13 -11.62
C TYR A 206 -5.68 -16.68 -10.25
N LEU A 207 -6.91 -16.47 -9.82
CA LEU A 207 -7.43 -17.05 -8.59
C LEU A 207 -7.38 -18.60 -8.65
N LEU A 208 -7.93 -19.20 -9.69
CA LEU A 208 -7.95 -20.65 -9.85
C LEU A 208 -6.54 -21.24 -10.04
N TYR A 209 -5.67 -20.50 -10.73
CA TYR A 209 -4.27 -20.87 -10.88
C TYR A 209 -3.57 -20.96 -9.51
N LEU A 210 -3.70 -19.93 -8.66
CA LEU A 210 -3.12 -19.93 -7.33
C LEU A 210 -3.75 -20.96 -6.41
N TRP A 211 -5.07 -21.16 -6.51
CA TRP A 211 -5.79 -22.18 -5.76
C TRP A 211 -5.20 -23.57 -6.01
N LYS A 212 -4.98 -23.89 -7.27
CA LYS A 212 -4.34 -25.15 -7.67
C LYS A 212 -2.86 -25.22 -7.29
N GLN A 213 -2.10 -24.16 -7.57
CA GLN A 213 -0.64 -24.10 -7.35
C GLN A 213 -0.26 -24.29 -5.88
N LEU A 214 -1.06 -23.71 -4.97
CA LEU A 214 -0.82 -23.76 -3.52
C LEU A 214 -1.61 -24.87 -2.82
N ASN A 215 -2.24 -25.78 -3.60
CA ASN A 215 -3.04 -26.90 -3.10
C ASN A 215 -4.10 -26.47 -2.07
N PHE A 216 -4.93 -25.48 -2.43
CA PHE A 216 -6.08 -25.09 -1.64
C PHE A 216 -7.21 -26.09 -1.79
N ASP A 217 -7.87 -26.40 -0.68
CA ASP A 217 -9.05 -27.29 -0.63
C ASP A 217 -10.32 -26.45 -0.84
N GLN A 218 -11.16 -26.86 -1.82
CA GLN A 218 -12.38 -26.12 -2.17
C GLN A 218 -13.48 -26.21 -1.09
N GLU A 219 -13.43 -27.21 -0.20
CA GLU A 219 -14.44 -27.40 0.84
C GLU A 219 -14.04 -26.76 2.17
N ARG A 220 -12.73 -26.48 2.39
CA ARG A 220 -12.20 -26.09 3.68
C ARG A 220 -11.53 -24.72 3.69
N ASP A 221 -10.91 -24.35 2.57
CA ASP A 221 -10.11 -23.14 2.51
C ASP A 221 -10.95 -21.93 2.08
N GLU A 222 -10.51 -20.75 2.47
CA GLU A 222 -11.34 -19.55 2.40
C GLU A 222 -10.80 -18.55 1.37
N LEU A 223 -11.73 -17.95 0.60
CA LEU A 223 -11.48 -16.79 -0.23
C LEU A 223 -12.11 -15.56 0.40
N HIS A 224 -11.29 -14.54 0.68
CA HIS A 224 -11.71 -13.26 1.20
C HIS A 224 -11.49 -12.17 0.14
N PRO A 225 -12.52 -11.78 -0.62
CA PRO A 225 -12.44 -10.61 -1.49
C PRO A 225 -12.35 -9.35 -0.62
N VAL A 226 -11.37 -8.51 -0.92
CA VAL A 226 -11.11 -7.26 -0.21
C VAL A 226 -11.43 -6.10 -1.15
N SER A 227 -12.41 -5.29 -0.79
CA SER A 227 -12.70 -4.08 -1.54
C SER A 227 -11.84 -2.92 -1.03
N TYR A 228 -11.61 -1.94 -1.91
CA TYR A 228 -10.88 -0.72 -1.56
C TYR A 228 -11.45 0.00 -0.33
N THR A 229 -12.76 -0.04 -0.13
CA THR A 229 -13.42 0.53 1.05
C THR A 229 -13.02 -0.15 2.37
N HIS A 230 -12.72 -1.44 2.35
CA HIS A 230 -12.18 -2.15 3.52
C HIS A 230 -10.72 -1.79 3.80
N LEU A 231 -9.91 -1.56 2.75
CA LEU A 231 -8.51 -1.18 2.90
C LEU A 231 -8.35 0.22 3.52
N ARG A 232 -9.30 1.14 3.26
CA ARG A 232 -9.30 2.49 3.85
C ARG A 232 -9.25 2.49 5.37
N ALA A 233 -9.94 1.55 6.01
CA ALA A 233 -9.99 1.45 7.47
C ALA A 233 -8.70 0.90 8.10
N HIS A 234 -7.78 0.31 7.29
CA HIS A 234 -6.61 -0.42 7.76
C HIS A 234 -5.28 0.17 7.31
N GLU A 235 -5.29 1.22 6.48
CA GLU A 235 -4.10 1.99 6.12
C GLU A 235 -3.64 2.94 7.24
N THR A 236 -4.17 2.76 8.45
CA THR A 236 -3.78 3.56 9.61
C THR A 236 -2.48 3.05 10.22
N PRO A 237 -1.64 3.97 10.74
CA PRO A 237 -0.30 3.66 11.27
C PRO A 237 -0.27 2.75 12.50
N GLU A 238 -1.41 2.40 13.07
CA GLU A 238 -1.47 1.52 14.24
C GLU A 238 -1.07 0.08 13.93
N HIS A 239 -1.01 -0.28 12.65
CA HIS A 239 -0.67 -1.62 12.17
C HIS A 239 0.72 -1.71 11.53
N LEU A 240 1.46 -0.59 11.46
CA LEU A 240 2.86 -0.49 10.98
C LEU A 240 3.85 -0.34 12.19
#